data_9131cd90feb3b79e68e91ebc80b7f6d1
#
_entry.id   9131cd90feb3b79e68e91ebc80b7f6d1
#
_cell.length_a   1.000
_cell.length_b   1.000
_cell.length_c   1.000
_cell.angle_alpha   90.00
_cell.angle_beta   90.00
_cell.angle_gamma   90.00
#
_symmetry.space_group_name_H-M   'P 1'
#
loop_
_entity.id
_entity.type
_entity.pdbx_description
1 polymer ?
#
loop_
_entity_poly.entity_id
_entity_poly.type
_entity_poly.pdbx_seq_one_letter_code
_entity_poly.pdbx_strand_id
1 'polypeptide(L)'
;ADKIDTLVGFFGINQKPTSSKDPFALRRLALGVIKTIVENKKDFKIRDLISYSTGLYLDQGFEFENKSLQNELISFLMDRLKFYMKEEKIRSDIILASTSSFNLDRSVVIFGKAKSLNKFVNKPNGIDLISSYKRASNILESELKDKNLELSNTTDPGIFKTEFEKNLYKKINELSKYFQSINKDEDFEQSINNLAESKKVIFDFFDNVIVNDEDITIKKNRLELIQMLCKTFDYYVNFSLIDSHQ
;
A
#
# COMPACT_ATOMS: atom_id res chain seq x y z
N ALA A 1 0.85 -22.83 14.09
CA ALA A 1 0.35 -23.99 13.35
C ALA A 1 -1.12 -24.23 13.66
N ASP A 2 -1.50 -24.64 14.86
CA ASP A 2 -2.86 -25.00 15.30
C ASP A 2 -3.98 -24.03 14.85
N LYS A 3 -3.80 -22.71 15.07
CA LYS A 3 -4.83 -21.73 14.71
C LYS A 3 -5.06 -21.61 13.21
N ILE A 4 -4.03 -21.70 12.38
CA ILE A 4 -4.17 -21.68 10.91
C ILE A 4 -4.86 -22.95 10.45
N ASP A 5 -4.47 -24.10 11.00
CA ASP A 5 -5.03 -25.38 10.69
C ASP A 5 -6.55 -25.41 10.97
N THR A 6 -6.96 -24.98 12.17
CA THR A 6 -8.37 -24.84 12.54
C THR A 6 -9.13 -23.90 11.55
N LEU A 7 -8.54 -22.75 11.19
CA LEU A 7 -9.18 -21.84 10.25
C LEU A 7 -9.35 -22.46 8.86
N VAL A 8 -8.34 -23.15 8.35
CA VAL A 8 -8.39 -23.84 7.07
C VAL A 8 -9.47 -24.92 7.08
N GLY A 9 -9.52 -25.75 8.14
CA GLY A 9 -10.52 -26.80 8.28
C GLY A 9 -11.95 -26.26 8.25
N PHE A 10 -12.27 -25.28 9.10
CA PHE A 10 -13.63 -24.71 9.16
C PHE A 10 -14.03 -23.97 7.89
N PHE A 11 -13.12 -23.19 7.30
CA PHE A 11 -13.40 -22.53 6.02
C PHE A 11 -13.55 -23.52 4.87
N GLY A 12 -12.80 -24.62 4.91
CA GLY A 12 -12.86 -25.70 3.92
C GLY A 12 -14.23 -26.38 3.85
N ILE A 13 -14.88 -26.57 4.99
CA ILE A 13 -16.23 -27.14 5.10
C ILE A 13 -17.33 -26.06 5.14
N ASN A 14 -17.05 -24.85 4.69
CA ASN A 14 -17.99 -23.71 4.66
C ASN A 14 -18.57 -23.27 6.02
N GLN A 15 -17.97 -23.67 7.14
CA GLN A 15 -18.37 -23.24 8.50
C GLN A 15 -17.71 -21.91 8.87
N LYS A 16 -18.14 -20.82 8.20
CA LYS A 16 -17.58 -19.48 8.35
C LYS A 16 -18.37 -18.65 9.36
N PRO A 17 -17.73 -17.68 10.07
CA PRO A 17 -18.46 -16.73 10.90
C PRO A 17 -19.37 -15.86 10.02
N THR A 18 -20.58 -15.62 10.51
CA THR A 18 -21.50 -14.64 9.92
C THR A 18 -21.39 -13.30 10.65
N SER A 19 -22.06 -12.24 10.19
CA SER A 19 -22.04 -10.93 10.86
C SER A 19 -22.34 -11.01 12.35
N SER A 20 -23.28 -11.86 12.75
CA SER A 20 -23.79 -11.99 14.12
C SER A 20 -23.35 -13.23 14.88
N LYS A 21 -22.85 -14.27 14.20
CA LYS A 21 -22.53 -15.56 14.83
C LYS A 21 -21.09 -15.99 14.52
N ASP A 22 -20.42 -16.46 15.58
CA ASP A 22 -19.08 -17.05 15.51
C ASP A 22 -18.94 -18.15 16.56
N PRO A 23 -19.65 -19.28 16.36
CA PRO A 23 -19.75 -20.34 17.38
C PRO A 23 -18.41 -21.02 17.66
N PHE A 24 -17.48 -20.97 16.72
CA PHE A 24 -16.14 -21.57 16.84
C PHE A 24 -15.06 -20.56 17.18
N ALA A 25 -15.43 -19.31 17.49
CA ALA A 25 -14.50 -18.21 17.81
C ALA A 25 -13.40 -17.99 16.75
N LEU A 26 -13.72 -18.19 15.47
CA LEU A 26 -12.75 -18.09 14.35
C LEU A 26 -12.17 -16.67 14.21
N ARG A 27 -12.94 -15.62 14.58
CA ARG A 27 -12.43 -14.24 14.62
C ARG A 27 -11.31 -14.10 15.65
N ARG A 28 -11.44 -14.72 16.81
CA ARG A 28 -10.42 -14.71 17.86
C ARG A 28 -9.19 -15.50 17.44
N LEU A 29 -9.38 -16.65 16.79
CA LEU A 29 -8.27 -17.45 16.26
C LEU A 29 -7.50 -16.66 15.19
N ALA A 30 -8.19 -16.05 14.23
CA ALA A 30 -7.60 -15.25 13.17
C ALA A 30 -6.85 -14.02 13.72
N LEU A 31 -7.42 -13.32 14.69
CA LEU A 31 -6.73 -12.23 15.39
C LEU A 31 -5.46 -12.73 16.10
N GLY A 32 -5.53 -13.92 16.71
CA GLY A 32 -4.36 -14.55 17.34
C GLY A 32 -3.26 -14.89 16.33
N VAL A 33 -3.61 -15.32 15.10
CA VAL A 33 -2.63 -15.52 14.02
C VAL A 33 -1.95 -14.21 13.66
N ILE A 34 -2.74 -13.16 13.41
CA ILE A 34 -2.22 -11.83 13.03
C ILE A 34 -1.31 -11.28 14.13
N LYS A 35 -1.75 -11.27 15.40
CA LYS A 35 -0.92 -10.81 16.53
C LYS A 35 0.39 -11.57 16.60
N THR A 36 0.34 -12.91 16.51
CA THR A 36 1.55 -13.74 16.57
C THR A 36 2.53 -13.40 15.45
N ILE A 37 2.05 -13.19 14.22
CA ILE A 37 2.90 -12.84 13.07
C ILE A 37 3.52 -11.46 13.26
N VAL A 38 2.71 -10.45 13.61
CA VAL A 38 3.14 -9.05 13.70
C VAL A 38 4.06 -8.81 14.90
N GLU A 39 3.67 -9.27 16.09
CA GLU A 39 4.44 -9.05 17.34
C GLU A 39 5.81 -9.74 17.31
N ASN A 40 5.87 -10.93 16.70
CA ASN A 40 7.14 -11.65 16.55
C ASN A 40 7.92 -11.26 15.28
N LYS A 41 7.44 -10.27 14.53
CA LYS A 41 8.05 -9.79 13.28
C LYS A 41 8.35 -10.93 12.28
N LYS A 42 7.45 -11.92 12.21
CA LYS A 42 7.62 -13.07 11.31
C LYS A 42 7.09 -12.73 9.93
N ASP A 43 7.99 -12.64 8.98
CA ASP A 43 7.66 -12.32 7.59
C ASP A 43 7.20 -13.57 6.82
N PHE A 44 6.00 -14.02 7.13
CA PHE A 44 5.32 -15.08 6.40
C PHE A 44 4.35 -14.50 5.37
N LYS A 45 4.28 -15.13 4.21
CA LYS A 45 3.17 -14.93 3.30
C LYS A 45 1.97 -15.74 3.79
N ILE A 46 0.87 -15.06 4.07
CA ILE A 46 -0.37 -15.71 4.56
C ILE A 46 -0.82 -16.80 3.58
N ARG A 47 -0.70 -16.54 2.29
CA ARG A 47 -1.04 -17.50 1.23
C ARG A 47 -0.28 -18.83 1.38
N ASP A 48 1.02 -18.75 1.63
CA ASP A 48 1.87 -19.95 1.78
C ASP A 48 1.46 -20.76 3.02
N LEU A 49 1.12 -20.10 4.13
CA LEU A 49 0.64 -20.77 5.35
C LEU A 49 -0.69 -21.50 5.11
N ILE A 50 -1.62 -20.84 4.40
CA ILE A 50 -2.91 -21.44 4.05
C ILE A 50 -2.70 -22.62 3.10
N SER A 51 -1.88 -22.45 2.05
CA SER A 51 -1.60 -23.51 1.08
C SER A 51 -0.98 -24.73 1.74
N TYR A 52 -0.01 -24.52 2.64
CA TYR A 52 0.64 -25.60 3.37
C TYR A 52 -0.37 -26.39 4.24
N SER A 53 -1.18 -25.69 5.03
CA SER A 53 -2.21 -26.34 5.85
C SER A 53 -3.27 -27.06 5.00
N THR A 54 -3.68 -26.47 3.88
CA THR A 54 -4.59 -27.09 2.92
C THR A 54 -4.01 -28.41 2.40
N GLY A 55 -2.72 -28.42 2.02
CA GLY A 55 -2.03 -29.61 1.56
C GLY A 55 -2.06 -30.73 2.58
N LEU A 56 -1.82 -30.42 3.87
CA LEU A 56 -1.86 -31.44 4.95
C LEU A 56 -3.25 -32.09 5.10
N TYR A 57 -4.34 -31.36 4.89
CA TYR A 57 -5.68 -31.93 4.89
C TYR A 57 -5.92 -32.86 3.69
N LEU A 58 -5.49 -32.42 2.49
CA LEU A 58 -5.61 -33.24 1.27
C LEU A 58 -4.81 -34.54 1.37
N ASP A 59 -3.61 -34.51 1.93
CA ASP A 59 -2.76 -35.69 2.17
C ASP A 59 -3.43 -36.70 3.14
N GLN A 60 -4.30 -36.22 4.02
CA GLN A 60 -5.10 -37.05 4.92
C GLN A 60 -6.41 -37.56 4.28
N GLY A 61 -6.64 -37.24 3.01
CA GLY A 61 -7.83 -37.66 2.26
C GLY A 61 -9.07 -36.78 2.46
N PHE A 62 -8.94 -35.61 3.06
CA PHE A 62 -10.07 -34.67 3.15
C PHE A 62 -10.22 -33.92 1.81
N GLU A 63 -11.45 -33.81 1.36
CA GLU A 63 -11.83 -32.96 0.24
C GLU A 63 -12.51 -31.68 0.74
N PHE A 64 -12.10 -30.52 0.23
CA PHE A 64 -12.72 -29.27 0.59
C PHE A 64 -13.84 -28.89 -0.38
N GLU A 65 -15.02 -28.61 0.18
CA GLU A 65 -16.17 -28.10 -0.57
C GLU A 65 -15.93 -26.69 -1.10
N ASN A 66 -15.18 -25.88 -0.33
CA ASN A 66 -14.94 -24.47 -0.63
C ASN A 66 -13.76 -24.28 -1.61
N LYS A 67 -14.07 -24.12 -2.88
CA LYS A 67 -13.06 -23.83 -3.92
C LYS A 67 -12.44 -22.43 -3.80
N SER A 68 -13.07 -21.52 -3.06
CA SER A 68 -12.60 -20.16 -2.82
C SER A 68 -11.87 -20.00 -1.47
N LEU A 69 -11.63 -21.07 -0.76
CA LEU A 69 -11.06 -21.13 0.59
C LEU A 69 -9.91 -20.12 0.80
N GLN A 70 -8.90 -20.16 -0.06
CA GLN A 70 -7.69 -19.36 0.11
C GLN A 70 -7.98 -17.85 0.08
N ASN A 71 -8.75 -17.39 -0.91
CA ASN A 71 -9.06 -15.97 -1.06
C ASN A 71 -9.97 -15.47 0.06
N GLU A 72 -10.93 -16.26 0.48
CA GLU A 72 -11.84 -15.91 1.56
C GLU A 72 -11.14 -15.86 2.91
N LEU A 73 -10.22 -16.80 3.16
CA LEU A 73 -9.46 -16.81 4.41
C LEU A 73 -8.42 -15.69 4.45
N ILE A 74 -7.80 -15.34 3.32
CA ILE A 74 -6.95 -14.15 3.21
C ILE A 74 -7.76 -12.89 3.54
N SER A 75 -8.93 -12.71 2.92
CA SER A 75 -9.81 -11.57 3.19
C SER A 75 -10.20 -11.51 4.67
N PHE A 76 -10.57 -12.63 5.26
CA PHE A 76 -10.92 -12.73 6.67
C PHE A 76 -9.76 -12.35 7.60
N LEU A 77 -8.55 -12.81 7.31
CA LEU A 77 -7.33 -12.44 8.07
C LEU A 77 -6.99 -10.95 7.90
N MET A 78 -7.17 -10.39 6.70
CA MET A 78 -7.01 -8.96 6.47
C MET A 78 -7.98 -8.10 7.29
N ASP A 79 -9.23 -8.52 7.43
CA ASP A 79 -10.17 -7.81 8.30
C ASP A 79 -9.72 -7.85 9.78
N ARG A 80 -9.07 -8.91 10.21
CA ARG A 80 -8.48 -8.99 11.56
C ARG A 80 -7.24 -8.12 11.70
N LEU A 81 -6.43 -8.02 10.65
CA LEU A 81 -5.30 -7.07 10.63
C LEU A 81 -5.79 -5.61 10.74
N LYS A 82 -6.81 -5.23 9.95
CA LYS A 82 -7.45 -3.90 10.07
C LYS A 82 -7.97 -3.63 11.47
N PHE A 83 -8.62 -4.63 12.08
CA PHE A 83 -9.09 -4.53 13.45
C PHE A 83 -7.93 -4.32 14.44
N TYR A 84 -6.85 -5.10 14.31
CA TYR A 84 -5.66 -4.96 15.16
C TYR A 84 -5.00 -3.58 15.00
N MET A 85 -4.91 -3.07 13.78
CA MET A 85 -4.41 -1.71 13.53
C MET A 85 -5.24 -0.64 14.24
N LYS A 86 -6.57 -0.81 14.30
CA LYS A 86 -7.46 0.10 15.05
C LYS A 86 -7.21 0.04 16.57
N GLU A 87 -7.00 -1.17 17.12
CA GLU A 87 -6.61 -1.34 18.53
C GLU A 87 -5.28 -0.62 18.84
N GLU A 88 -4.32 -0.65 17.88
CA GLU A 88 -3.04 0.06 17.94
C GLU A 88 -3.15 1.58 17.66
N LYS A 89 -4.37 2.12 17.58
CA LYS A 89 -4.67 3.55 17.36
C LYS A 89 -4.10 4.10 16.04
N ILE A 90 -4.01 3.29 15.01
CA ILE A 90 -3.67 3.75 13.67
C ILE A 90 -4.92 4.38 13.05
N ARG A 91 -4.77 5.54 12.42
CA ARG A 91 -5.84 6.30 11.75
C ARG A 91 -6.53 5.45 10.68
N SER A 92 -7.84 5.61 10.53
CA SER A 92 -8.65 4.78 9.62
C SER A 92 -8.27 4.96 8.15
N ASP A 93 -7.91 6.18 7.75
CA ASP A 93 -7.44 6.49 6.39
C ASP A 93 -6.08 5.82 6.10
N ILE A 94 -5.16 5.79 7.07
CA ILE A 94 -3.86 5.10 6.95
C ILE A 94 -4.05 3.58 6.86
N ILE A 95 -4.99 3.01 7.65
CA ILE A 95 -5.35 1.60 7.54
C ILE A 95 -5.84 1.29 6.13
N LEU A 96 -6.75 2.12 5.60
CA LEU A 96 -7.26 1.96 4.24
C LEU A 96 -6.14 2.07 3.21
N ALA A 97 -5.31 3.12 3.29
CA ALA A 97 -4.18 3.35 2.39
C ALA A 97 -3.19 2.16 2.37
N SER A 98 -2.89 1.60 3.54
CA SER A 98 -1.93 0.49 3.67
C SER A 98 -2.50 -0.87 3.25
N THR A 99 -3.82 -1.03 3.28
CA THR A 99 -4.49 -2.30 2.93
C THR A 99 -5.15 -2.29 1.55
N SER A 100 -5.07 -1.21 0.79
CA SER A 100 -5.63 -1.10 -0.56
C SER A 100 -4.70 -1.62 -1.66
N SER A 101 -3.42 -1.89 -1.35
CA SER A 101 -2.47 -2.44 -2.32
C SER A 101 -2.74 -3.91 -2.61
N PHE A 102 -2.38 -4.35 -3.82
CA PHE A 102 -2.65 -5.70 -4.32
C PHE A 102 -1.90 -6.83 -3.58
N ASN A 103 -0.89 -6.51 -2.77
CA ASN A 103 -0.07 -7.52 -2.10
C ASN A 103 -0.41 -7.63 -0.61
N LEU A 104 -1.61 -8.16 -0.32
CA LEU A 104 -2.13 -8.34 1.05
C LEU A 104 -1.53 -9.54 1.79
N ASP A 105 -0.47 -10.15 1.28
CA ASP A 105 0.06 -11.41 1.78
C ASP A 105 0.98 -11.27 3.02
N ARG A 106 1.55 -10.06 3.25
CA ARG A 106 2.60 -9.84 4.27
C ARG A 106 2.12 -8.91 5.38
N SER A 107 1.40 -9.44 6.34
CA SER A 107 0.82 -8.66 7.46
C SER A 107 1.84 -7.82 8.24
N VAL A 108 3.08 -8.31 8.41
CA VAL A 108 4.17 -7.57 9.08
C VAL A 108 4.54 -6.32 8.32
N VAL A 109 4.66 -6.41 6.99
CA VAL A 109 5.02 -5.27 6.12
C VAL A 109 3.90 -4.24 6.13
N ILE A 110 2.64 -4.68 5.93
CA ILE A 110 1.47 -3.80 5.92
C ILE A 110 1.36 -3.05 7.27
N PHE A 111 1.46 -3.77 8.38
CA PHE A 111 1.41 -3.19 9.72
C PHE A 111 2.58 -2.23 9.98
N GLY A 112 3.80 -2.61 9.59
CA GLY A 112 5.00 -1.79 9.76
C GLY A 112 4.90 -0.47 9.00
N LYS A 113 4.50 -0.51 7.74
CA LYS A 113 4.26 0.69 6.91
C LYS A 113 3.19 1.59 7.53
N ALA A 114 2.05 1.02 7.92
CA ALA A 114 0.96 1.76 8.54
C ALA A 114 1.40 2.43 9.86
N LYS A 115 2.13 1.71 10.70
CA LYS A 115 2.60 2.22 12.00
C LYS A 115 3.61 3.35 11.85
N SER A 116 4.57 3.21 10.94
CA SER A 116 5.57 4.26 10.65
C SER A 116 4.91 5.49 10.04
N LEU A 117 4.00 5.31 9.10
CA LEU A 117 3.25 6.40 8.49
C LEU A 117 2.38 7.13 9.52
N ASN A 118 1.68 6.40 10.40
CA ASN A 118 0.84 6.99 11.44
C ASN A 118 1.61 7.89 12.41
N LYS A 119 2.87 7.53 12.72
CA LYS A 119 3.76 8.37 13.51
C LYS A 119 4.24 9.60 12.74
N PHE A 120 4.36 9.50 11.42
CA PHE A 120 4.94 10.52 10.57
C PHE A 120 3.94 11.59 10.14
N VAL A 121 2.69 11.22 9.80
CA VAL A 121 1.69 12.14 9.24
C VAL A 121 1.32 13.32 10.13
N ASN A 122 1.48 13.16 11.44
CA ASN A 122 1.21 14.21 12.43
C ASN A 122 2.40 15.18 12.64
N LYS A 123 3.54 14.94 11.99
CA LYS A 123 4.70 15.85 12.03
C LYS A 123 4.58 16.87 10.89
N PRO A 124 5.18 18.09 11.05
CA PRO A 124 5.13 19.10 9.99
C PRO A 124 5.56 18.58 8.62
N ASN A 125 6.65 17.83 8.55
CA ASN A 125 7.13 17.23 7.30
C ASN A 125 6.15 16.24 6.69
N GLY A 126 5.35 15.53 7.51
CA GLY A 126 4.33 14.60 7.06
C GLY A 126 3.14 15.31 6.44
N ILE A 127 2.66 16.36 7.08
CA ILE A 127 1.57 17.20 6.56
C ILE A 127 1.93 17.76 5.19
N ASP A 128 3.14 18.31 5.09
CA ASP A 128 3.64 18.90 3.84
C ASP A 128 3.80 17.86 2.74
N LEU A 129 4.29 16.66 3.08
CA LEU A 129 4.43 15.56 2.12
C LEU A 129 3.08 15.14 1.54
N ILE A 130 2.08 14.95 2.42
CA ILE A 130 0.72 14.58 1.99
C ILE A 130 0.11 15.68 1.11
N SER A 131 0.27 16.96 1.49
CA SER A 131 -0.21 18.09 0.70
C SER A 131 0.43 18.12 -0.69
N SER A 132 1.74 17.85 -0.78
CA SER A 132 2.47 17.80 -2.05
C SER A 132 1.99 16.67 -2.95
N TYR A 133 1.79 15.48 -2.38
CA TYR A 133 1.23 14.35 -3.11
C TYR A 133 -0.18 14.64 -3.60
N LYS A 134 -1.05 15.20 -2.75
CA LYS A 134 -2.42 15.54 -3.13
C LYS A 134 -2.48 16.57 -4.25
N ARG A 135 -1.60 17.59 -4.22
CA ARG A 135 -1.48 18.53 -5.34
C ARG A 135 -1.16 17.81 -6.65
N ALA A 136 -0.20 16.89 -6.61
CA ALA A 136 0.16 16.07 -7.77
C ALA A 136 -1.01 15.21 -8.26
N SER A 137 -1.66 14.46 -7.37
CA SER A 137 -2.80 13.59 -7.69
C SER A 137 -3.98 14.36 -8.26
N ASN A 138 -4.34 15.51 -7.66
CA ASN A 138 -5.45 16.34 -8.12
C ASN A 138 -5.20 16.91 -9.52
N ILE A 139 -3.97 17.31 -9.84
CA ILE A 139 -3.63 17.76 -11.19
C ILE A 139 -3.81 16.61 -12.19
N LEU A 140 -3.31 15.42 -11.89
CA LEU A 140 -3.49 14.25 -12.75
C LEU A 140 -4.96 13.91 -12.94
N GLU A 141 -5.74 13.83 -11.87
CA GLU A 141 -7.16 13.51 -11.95
C GLU A 141 -7.95 14.55 -12.76
N SER A 142 -7.61 15.83 -12.60
CA SER A 142 -8.24 16.91 -13.36
C SER A 142 -7.97 16.79 -14.85
N GLU A 143 -6.72 16.57 -15.23
CA GLU A 143 -6.31 16.53 -16.64
C GLU A 143 -6.71 15.20 -17.33
N LEU A 144 -6.74 14.09 -16.58
CA LEU A 144 -7.18 12.78 -17.12
C LEU A 144 -8.69 12.66 -17.27
N LYS A 145 -9.49 13.59 -16.72
CA LYS A 145 -10.93 13.66 -17.04
C LYS A 145 -11.16 14.04 -18.50
N ASP A 146 -10.22 14.70 -19.14
CA ASP A 146 -10.23 14.91 -20.58
C ASP A 146 -9.83 13.61 -21.28
N LYS A 147 -10.82 12.88 -21.81
CA LYS A 147 -10.68 11.55 -22.44
C LYS A 147 -9.74 11.50 -23.65
N ASN A 148 -9.23 12.66 -24.11
CA ASN A 148 -8.35 12.76 -25.27
C ASN A 148 -6.86 12.68 -24.89
N LEU A 149 -6.52 12.62 -23.61
CA LEU A 149 -5.12 12.58 -23.16
C LEU A 149 -4.77 11.20 -22.60
N GLU A 150 -4.11 10.39 -23.41
CA GLU A 150 -3.52 9.13 -22.97
C GLU A 150 -2.06 9.38 -22.54
N LEU A 151 -1.74 9.08 -21.26
CA LEU A 151 -0.39 9.15 -20.75
C LEU A 151 0.33 7.81 -20.98
N SER A 152 1.56 7.88 -21.44
CA SER A 152 2.49 6.75 -21.37
C SER A 152 2.95 6.59 -19.91
N ASN A 153 3.52 5.45 -19.56
CA ASN A 153 4.06 5.27 -18.19
C ASN A 153 5.50 5.79 -18.03
N THR A 154 5.98 6.54 -19.00
CA THR A 154 7.37 7.02 -19.09
C THR A 154 7.38 8.48 -19.54
N THR A 155 8.27 9.27 -18.96
CA THR A 155 8.54 10.64 -19.37
C THR A 155 9.83 10.70 -20.19
N ASP A 156 9.93 11.62 -21.14
CA ASP A 156 11.15 11.84 -21.95
C ASP A 156 11.99 12.99 -21.37
N PRO A 157 13.16 12.72 -20.77
CA PRO A 157 14.04 13.74 -20.24
C PRO A 157 14.59 14.72 -21.31
N GLY A 158 14.57 14.32 -22.58
CA GLY A 158 15.02 15.17 -23.71
C GLY A 158 14.09 16.36 -23.97
N ILE A 159 12.84 16.29 -23.49
CA ILE A 159 11.83 17.34 -23.68
C ILE A 159 11.82 18.34 -22.52
N PHE A 160 12.50 18.07 -21.40
CA PHE A 160 12.52 18.95 -20.24
C PHE A 160 13.04 20.35 -20.58
N LYS A 161 12.29 21.38 -20.20
CA LYS A 161 12.60 22.80 -20.44
C LYS A 161 13.30 23.46 -19.26
N THR A 162 13.14 22.93 -18.06
CA THR A 162 13.62 23.54 -16.82
C THR A 162 14.47 22.58 -15.99
N GLU A 163 15.35 23.15 -15.15
CA GLU A 163 16.09 22.35 -14.17
C GLU A 163 15.18 21.73 -13.10
N PHE A 164 14.02 22.32 -12.84
CA PHE A 164 13.06 21.79 -11.88
C PHE A 164 12.46 20.44 -12.35
N GLU A 165 12.18 20.29 -13.65
CA GLU A 165 11.76 19.03 -14.26
C GLU A 165 12.86 17.97 -14.13
N LYS A 166 14.09 18.31 -14.43
CA LYS A 166 15.24 17.41 -14.32
C LYS A 166 15.49 16.96 -12.88
N ASN A 167 15.41 17.90 -11.93
CA ASN A 167 15.61 17.61 -10.51
C ASN A 167 14.51 16.68 -9.97
N LEU A 168 13.26 16.93 -10.33
CA LEU A 168 12.15 16.06 -9.95
C LEU A 168 12.32 14.65 -10.54
N TYR A 169 12.64 14.54 -11.83
CA TYR A 169 12.91 13.26 -12.49
C TYR A 169 14.04 12.47 -11.82
N LYS A 170 15.15 13.17 -11.49
CA LYS A 170 16.28 12.57 -10.77
C LYS A 170 15.84 12.00 -9.42
N LYS A 171 15.12 12.81 -8.61
CA LYS A 171 14.64 12.38 -7.29
C LYS A 171 13.66 11.21 -7.37
N ILE A 172 12.76 11.20 -8.34
CA ILE A 172 11.83 10.07 -8.59
C ILE A 172 12.61 8.79 -8.89
N ASN A 173 13.63 8.87 -9.75
CA ASN A 173 14.44 7.69 -10.09
C ASN A 173 15.27 7.19 -8.90
N GLU A 174 15.79 8.08 -8.05
CA GLU A 174 16.49 7.71 -6.81
C GLU A 174 15.55 6.95 -5.86
N LEU A 175 14.34 7.47 -5.64
CA LEU A 175 13.32 6.83 -4.82
C LEU A 175 12.87 5.49 -5.40
N SER A 176 12.63 5.42 -6.72
CA SER A 176 12.23 4.19 -7.41
C SER A 176 13.29 3.10 -7.26
N LYS A 177 14.57 3.44 -7.44
CA LYS A 177 15.68 2.51 -7.22
C LYS A 177 15.75 2.05 -5.77
N TYR A 178 15.59 2.97 -4.82
CA TYR A 178 15.55 2.63 -3.40
C TYR A 178 14.45 1.62 -3.11
N PHE A 179 13.20 1.88 -3.52
CA PHE A 179 12.09 0.96 -3.28
C PHE A 179 12.23 -0.39 -4.00
N GLN A 180 12.87 -0.43 -5.16
CA GLN A 180 13.17 -1.69 -5.86
C GLN A 180 14.28 -2.49 -5.18
N SER A 181 15.20 -1.84 -4.47
CA SER A 181 16.30 -2.49 -3.75
C SER A 181 15.89 -3.01 -2.36
N ILE A 182 14.74 -2.58 -1.83
CA ILE A 182 14.27 -3.01 -0.51
C ILE A 182 13.94 -4.50 -0.52
N ASN A 183 14.67 -5.23 0.33
CA ASN A 183 14.48 -6.65 0.58
C ASN A 183 13.60 -6.88 1.84
N LYS A 184 13.63 -8.11 2.39
CA LYS A 184 12.81 -8.54 3.53
C LYS A 184 12.95 -7.70 4.80
N ASP A 185 14.09 -7.02 4.97
CA ASP A 185 14.40 -6.20 6.16
C ASP A 185 14.12 -4.71 5.90
N GLU A 186 12.92 -4.40 5.38
CA GLU A 186 12.51 -3.01 5.10
C GLU A 186 12.51 -2.17 6.39
N ASP A 187 13.34 -1.11 6.43
CA ASP A 187 13.23 -0.06 7.43
C ASP A 187 12.12 0.92 7.01
N PHE A 188 10.94 0.72 7.60
CA PHE A 188 9.76 1.52 7.27
C PHE A 188 9.91 3.00 7.65
N GLU A 189 10.68 3.32 8.69
CA GLU A 189 10.94 4.71 9.10
C GLU A 189 11.90 5.37 8.09
N GLN A 190 12.94 4.66 7.64
CA GLN A 190 13.83 5.17 6.59
C GLN A 190 13.09 5.35 5.27
N SER A 191 12.22 4.42 4.90
CA SER A 191 11.41 4.51 3.67
C SER A 191 10.56 5.77 3.65
N ILE A 192 9.86 6.09 4.75
CA ILE A 192 9.01 7.29 4.82
C ILE A 192 9.87 8.58 4.89
N ASN A 193 11.03 8.55 5.53
CA ASN A 193 11.96 9.67 5.56
C ASN A 193 12.52 9.98 4.16
N ASN A 194 12.87 8.97 3.38
CA ASN A 194 13.32 9.15 1.99
C ASN A 194 12.24 9.80 1.11
N LEU A 195 10.96 9.44 1.32
CA LEU A 195 9.84 10.13 0.67
C LEU A 195 9.77 11.60 1.13
N ALA A 196 9.93 11.87 2.42
CA ALA A 196 9.88 13.21 2.97
C ALA A 196 10.98 14.14 2.42
N GLU A 197 12.15 13.61 2.14
CA GLU A 197 13.25 14.36 1.51
C GLU A 197 12.92 14.88 0.10
N SER A 198 11.95 14.26 -0.57
CA SER A 198 11.52 14.72 -1.90
C SER A 198 10.68 16.00 -1.86
N LYS A 199 10.18 16.39 -0.68
CA LYS A 199 9.29 17.53 -0.47
C LYS A 199 9.77 18.79 -1.19
N LYS A 200 11.02 19.21 -0.92
CA LYS A 200 11.56 20.45 -1.49
C LYS A 200 11.55 20.42 -3.02
N VAL A 201 12.00 19.34 -3.61
CA VAL A 201 12.05 19.20 -5.08
C VAL A 201 10.65 19.21 -5.70
N ILE A 202 9.67 18.64 -5.02
CA ILE A 202 8.26 18.65 -5.46
C ILE A 202 7.69 20.08 -5.39
N PHE A 203 7.94 20.81 -4.28
CA PHE A 203 7.53 22.21 -4.15
C PHE A 203 8.17 23.07 -5.22
N ASP A 204 9.50 22.99 -5.38
CA ASP A 204 10.25 23.76 -6.37
C ASP A 204 9.70 23.52 -7.79
N PHE A 205 9.33 22.28 -8.12
CA PHE A 205 8.70 21.97 -9.40
C PHE A 205 7.35 22.66 -9.56
N PHE A 206 6.42 22.51 -8.62
CA PHE A 206 5.08 23.08 -8.75
C PHE A 206 5.05 24.63 -8.66
N ASP A 207 6.05 25.23 -8.06
CA ASP A 207 6.13 26.69 -7.93
C ASP A 207 6.78 27.36 -9.16
N ASN A 208 7.59 26.60 -9.93
CA ASN A 208 8.34 27.15 -11.06
C ASN A 208 7.97 26.55 -12.42
N VAL A 209 7.11 25.52 -12.47
CA VAL A 209 6.72 24.85 -13.71
C VAL A 209 5.21 24.92 -13.91
N ILE A 210 4.79 25.53 -15.00
CA ILE A 210 3.39 25.56 -15.43
C ILE A 210 3.11 24.22 -16.10
N VAL A 211 2.38 23.32 -15.40
CA VAL A 211 2.09 21.96 -15.92
C VAL A 211 1.25 22.01 -17.17
N ASN A 212 0.23 22.91 -17.20
CA ASN A 212 -0.67 23.09 -18.34
C ASN A 212 -0.03 24.02 -19.38
N ASP A 213 0.95 23.50 -20.12
CA ASP A 213 1.63 24.21 -21.20
C ASP A 213 0.77 24.27 -22.46
N GLU A 214 0.95 25.33 -23.30
CA GLU A 214 0.28 25.44 -24.59
C GLU A 214 0.71 24.35 -25.57
N ASP A 215 1.99 23.93 -25.50
CA ASP A 215 2.49 22.80 -26.25
C ASP A 215 2.03 21.48 -25.60
N ILE A 216 1.16 20.78 -26.30
CA ILE A 216 0.58 19.51 -25.84
C ILE A 216 1.65 18.43 -25.53
N THR A 217 2.77 18.44 -26.23
CA THR A 217 3.89 17.50 -26.01
C THR A 217 4.57 17.77 -24.69
N ILE A 218 4.82 19.05 -24.37
CA ILE A 218 5.40 19.49 -23.11
C ILE A 218 4.44 19.21 -21.96
N LYS A 219 3.15 19.58 -22.12
CA LYS A 219 2.07 19.31 -21.16
C LYS A 219 2.01 17.82 -20.83
N LYS A 220 1.93 16.96 -21.84
CA LYS A 220 1.87 15.52 -21.70
C LYS A 220 3.09 14.98 -20.92
N ASN A 221 4.29 15.38 -21.28
CA ASN A 221 5.53 14.95 -20.63
C ASN A 221 5.59 15.36 -19.14
N ARG A 222 5.10 16.56 -18.78
CA ARG A 222 4.99 17.02 -17.39
C ARG A 222 3.95 16.21 -16.59
N LEU A 223 2.83 15.86 -17.20
CA LEU A 223 1.83 14.99 -16.57
C LEU A 223 2.37 13.58 -16.37
N GLU A 224 3.12 13.03 -17.31
CA GLU A 224 3.80 11.74 -17.17
C GLU A 224 4.85 11.77 -16.03
N LEU A 225 5.57 12.87 -15.87
CA LEU A 225 6.49 13.06 -14.74
C LEU A 225 5.75 13.07 -13.40
N ILE A 226 4.60 13.75 -13.30
CA ILE A 226 3.75 13.77 -12.11
C ILE A 226 3.15 12.36 -11.86
N GLN A 227 2.76 11.65 -12.89
CA GLN A 227 2.27 10.27 -12.77
C GLN A 227 3.36 9.34 -12.21
N MET A 228 4.60 9.48 -12.67
CA MET A 228 5.74 8.73 -12.12
C MET A 228 5.97 9.05 -10.64
N LEU A 229 5.83 10.33 -10.24
CA LEU A 229 5.91 10.74 -8.84
C LEU A 229 4.85 10.01 -8.01
N CYS A 230 3.58 10.09 -8.39
CA CYS A 230 2.49 9.43 -7.66
C CYS A 230 2.71 7.92 -7.55
N LYS A 231 3.06 7.23 -8.64
CA LYS A 231 3.37 5.80 -8.62
C LYS A 231 4.53 5.46 -7.68
N THR A 232 5.55 6.32 -7.61
CA THR A 232 6.69 6.11 -6.70
C THR A 232 6.26 6.17 -5.23
N PHE A 233 5.36 7.08 -4.89
CA PHE A 233 4.78 7.15 -3.54
C PHE A 233 3.91 5.90 -3.24
N ASP A 234 3.13 5.45 -4.21
CA ASP A 234 2.22 4.31 -4.06
C ASP A 234 2.97 2.97 -3.87
N TYR A 235 4.27 2.90 -4.10
CA TYR A 235 5.11 1.77 -3.63
C TYR A 235 5.10 1.63 -2.10
N TYR A 236 4.97 2.73 -1.38
CA TYR A 236 4.92 2.68 0.07
C TYR A 236 3.51 2.30 0.54
N VAL A 237 2.53 3.15 0.26
CA VAL A 237 1.10 2.93 0.48
C VAL A 237 0.30 3.76 -0.54
N ASN A 238 -0.99 3.53 -0.67
CA ASN A 238 -1.84 4.38 -1.51
C ASN A 238 -2.10 5.74 -0.84
N PHE A 239 -1.24 6.72 -1.13
CA PHE A 239 -1.32 8.06 -0.55
C PHE A 239 -2.61 8.83 -0.91
N SER A 240 -3.31 8.47 -2.01
CA SER A 240 -4.55 9.13 -2.40
C SER A 240 -5.66 8.99 -1.34
N LEU A 241 -5.59 7.92 -0.54
CA LEU A 241 -6.57 7.59 0.49
C LEU A 241 -6.28 8.24 1.86
N ILE A 242 -5.18 8.99 1.99
CA ILE A 242 -4.81 9.63 3.26
C ILE A 242 -5.45 11.01 3.34
N ASP A 243 -6.14 11.31 4.43
CA ASP A 243 -6.76 12.62 4.64
C ASP A 243 -5.72 13.69 5.00
N SER A 244 -5.81 14.86 4.35
CA SER A 244 -4.91 16.00 4.61
C SER A 244 -5.29 16.84 5.83
N HIS A 245 -6.46 16.59 6.42
CA HIS A 245 -7.00 17.37 7.53
C HIS A 245 -7.41 16.44 8.66
N GLN A 246 -6.64 16.44 9.71
CA GLN A 246 -7.11 16.21 11.09
C GLN A 246 -6.24 16.99 12.06
#